data_d05951155c0e5965190bd308330a3264
#
_entry.id   d05951155c0e5965190bd308330a3264
#
_cell.length_a   1.000
_cell.length_b   1.000
_cell.length_c   1.000
_cell.angle_alpha   90.00
_cell.angle_beta   90.00
_cell.angle_gamma   90.00
#
_symmetry.space_group_name_H-M   'P 1'
#
loop_
_entity.id
_entity.type
_entity.pdbx_description
1 polymer ?
#
loop_
_entity_poly.entity_id
_entity_poly.type
_entity_poly.pdbx_seq_one_letter_code
_entity_poly.pdbx_strand_id
1 'polypeptide(L)'
;MDNLITQLINLFAAVILMLAFAMLSQRRILTLIHLFTLQGLTVVASTVAVAYVTHQHHLYYSAALTLALKCFLIPYLLHRLINRLNVRWDIETLINIPTIMLIGIVLVVFSFNLALPIAKLSASIARGTLGIAIACFLLSFMMMITRAKAVPQVIGFLSMENALFFAATSATYGMPMVVELGIALDVLVGVLILGVFMFQIREQFDSLDISHLEKLKED
;
A
#
# COMPACT_ATOMS: atom_id res chain seq x y z
N MET A 1 25.74 14.41 11.73
CA MET A 1 24.61 14.42 10.76
C MET A 1 23.97 13.05 10.62
N ASP A 2 24.73 11.97 10.59
CA ASP A 2 24.22 10.59 10.42
C ASP A 2 23.19 10.16 11.47
N ASN A 3 23.35 10.63 12.71
CA ASN A 3 22.43 10.32 13.80
C ASN A 3 21.03 10.96 13.61
N LEU A 4 20.97 12.18 13.09
CA LEU A 4 19.70 12.86 12.80
C LEU A 4 18.92 12.19 11.68
N ILE A 5 19.61 11.74 10.61
CA ILE A 5 18.97 11.11 9.48
C ILE A 5 18.48 9.71 9.83
N THR A 6 19.24 8.95 10.63
CA THR A 6 18.77 7.67 11.16
C THR A 6 17.52 7.84 12.04
N GLN A 7 17.48 8.89 12.86
CA GLN A 7 16.28 9.22 13.64
C GLN A 7 15.10 9.60 12.73
N LEU A 8 15.34 10.30 11.63
CA LEU A 8 14.32 10.67 10.65
C LEU A 8 13.74 9.42 9.94
N ILE A 9 14.59 8.47 9.56
CA ILE A 9 14.15 7.19 8.96
C ILE A 9 13.31 6.39 9.98
N ASN A 10 13.70 6.36 11.23
CA ASN A 10 12.92 5.71 12.29
C ASN A 10 11.58 6.42 12.53
N LEU A 11 11.53 7.74 12.42
CA LEU A 11 10.29 8.52 12.48
C LEU A 11 9.37 8.15 11.31
N PHE A 12 9.88 8.10 10.09
CA PHE A 12 9.10 7.66 8.93
C PHE A 12 8.60 6.23 9.09
N ALA A 13 9.41 5.32 9.61
CA ALA A 13 8.99 3.96 9.92
C ALA A 13 7.79 3.95 10.89
N ALA A 14 7.87 4.72 11.97
CA ALA A 14 6.77 4.83 12.94
C ALA A 14 5.50 5.42 12.31
N VAL A 15 5.64 6.43 11.45
CA VAL A 15 4.50 7.01 10.71
C VAL A 15 3.87 6.00 9.76
N ILE A 16 4.67 5.21 9.03
CA ILE A 16 4.17 4.15 8.14
C ILE A 16 3.37 3.12 8.95
N LEU A 17 3.86 2.70 10.10
CA LEU A 17 3.17 1.76 11.00
C LEU A 17 1.85 2.35 11.51
N MET A 18 1.85 3.59 11.96
CA MET A 18 0.65 4.29 12.41
C MET A 18 -0.39 4.38 11.30
N LEU A 19 0.03 4.69 10.07
CA LEU A 19 -0.85 4.74 8.90
C LEU A 19 -1.41 3.36 8.54
N ALA A 20 -0.61 2.29 8.66
CA ALA A 20 -1.08 0.92 8.44
C ALA A 20 -2.19 0.54 9.44
N PHE A 21 -2.04 0.88 10.72
CA PHE A 21 -3.10 0.73 11.70
C PHE A 21 -4.33 1.60 11.42
N ALA A 22 -4.11 2.87 11.04
CA ALA A 22 -5.20 3.77 10.67
C ALA A 22 -6.01 3.22 9.49
N MET A 23 -5.34 2.67 8.47
CA MET A 23 -6.00 2.04 7.31
C MET A 23 -6.79 0.79 7.72
N LEU A 24 -6.27 0.00 8.64
CA LEU A 24 -6.94 -1.22 9.13
C LEU A 24 -8.27 -0.88 9.83
N SER A 25 -8.35 0.24 10.54
CA SER A 25 -9.54 0.70 11.27
C SER A 25 -10.58 1.42 10.40
N GLN A 26 -10.27 1.79 9.16
CA GLN A 26 -11.14 2.61 8.33
C GLN A 26 -12.37 1.87 7.80
N ARG A 27 -13.50 2.59 7.77
CA ARG A 27 -14.76 2.15 7.18
C ARG A 27 -15.14 2.89 5.90
N ARG A 28 -14.45 4.00 5.57
CA ARG A 28 -14.74 4.82 4.39
C ARG A 28 -13.65 4.66 3.35
N ILE A 29 -14.04 4.32 2.13
CA ILE A 29 -13.11 4.09 1.01
C ILE A 29 -12.27 5.34 0.70
N LEU A 30 -12.86 6.53 0.70
CA LEU A 30 -12.12 7.77 0.42
C LEU A 30 -11.03 8.05 1.44
N THR A 31 -11.36 7.89 2.74
CA THR A 31 -10.36 8.06 3.80
C THR A 31 -9.24 7.03 3.67
N LEU A 32 -9.58 5.81 3.25
CA LEU A 32 -8.61 4.75 3.00
C LEU A 32 -7.63 5.13 1.89
N ILE A 33 -8.11 5.71 0.78
CA ILE A 33 -7.26 6.21 -0.32
C ILE A 33 -6.35 7.33 0.17
N HIS A 34 -6.86 8.29 0.96
CA HIS A 34 -6.02 9.37 1.50
C HIS A 34 -4.92 8.85 2.43
N LEU A 35 -5.25 7.88 3.30
CA LEU A 35 -4.25 7.26 4.18
C LEU A 35 -3.20 6.48 3.39
N PHE A 36 -3.59 5.78 2.33
CA PHE A 36 -2.67 5.12 1.41
C PHE A 36 -1.75 6.14 0.71
N THR A 37 -2.30 7.24 0.21
CA THR A 37 -1.51 8.33 -0.39
C THR A 37 -0.50 8.90 0.59
N LEU A 38 -0.91 9.13 1.85
CA LEU A 38 -0.03 9.62 2.90
C LEU A 38 1.07 8.60 3.26
N GLN A 39 0.73 7.31 3.28
CA GLN A 39 1.71 6.23 3.46
C GLN A 39 2.73 6.23 2.30
N GLY A 40 2.28 6.33 1.05
CA GLY A 40 3.15 6.44 -0.12
C GLY A 40 4.08 7.65 -0.05
N LEU A 41 3.56 8.82 0.36
CA LEU A 41 4.35 10.04 0.55
C LEU A 41 5.43 9.83 1.63
N THR A 42 5.11 9.15 2.72
CA THR A 42 6.06 8.85 3.80
C THR A 42 7.17 7.90 3.31
N VAL A 43 6.83 6.92 2.48
CA VAL A 43 7.81 6.01 1.85
C VAL A 43 8.74 6.80 0.92
N VAL A 44 8.21 7.70 0.09
CA VAL A 44 9.00 8.57 -0.79
C VAL A 44 9.95 9.44 0.05
N ALA A 45 9.46 10.07 1.11
CA ALA A 45 10.29 10.89 2.01
C ALA A 45 11.42 10.07 2.65
N SER A 46 11.12 8.83 3.07
CA SER A 46 12.14 7.91 3.59
C SER A 46 13.18 7.55 2.52
N THR A 47 12.74 7.28 1.28
CA THR A 47 13.64 6.96 0.16
C THR A 47 14.57 8.13 -0.16
N VAL A 48 14.06 9.36 -0.14
CA VAL A 48 14.87 10.59 -0.32
C VAL A 48 15.88 10.74 0.82
N ALA A 49 15.49 10.46 2.07
CA ALA A 49 16.41 10.50 3.20
C ALA A 49 17.55 9.46 3.06
N VAL A 50 17.23 8.24 2.63
CA VAL A 50 18.23 7.20 2.32
C VAL A 50 19.13 7.63 1.16
N ALA A 51 18.57 8.20 0.07
CA ALA A 51 19.32 8.71 -1.07
C ALA A 51 20.35 9.76 -0.67
N TYR A 52 19.96 10.63 0.24
CA TYR A 52 20.85 11.69 0.75
C TYR A 52 22.05 11.12 1.53
N VAL A 53 21.82 10.10 2.38
CA VAL A 53 22.89 9.44 3.17
C VAL A 53 23.82 8.62 2.30
N THR A 54 23.25 7.90 1.33
CA THR A 54 24.02 6.96 0.50
C THR A 54 24.66 7.62 -0.71
N HIS A 55 24.37 8.90 -0.96
CA HIS A 55 24.84 9.66 -2.14
C HIS A 55 24.50 8.98 -3.48
N GLN A 56 23.42 8.22 -3.52
CA GLN A 56 23.01 7.45 -4.70
C GLN A 56 21.97 8.23 -5.53
N HIS A 57 22.38 8.81 -6.64
CA HIS A 57 21.51 9.65 -7.48
C HIS A 57 20.33 8.90 -8.10
N HIS A 58 20.45 7.59 -8.38
CA HIS A 58 19.36 6.81 -8.95
C HIS A 58 18.14 6.69 -8.00
N LEU A 59 18.34 6.76 -6.68
CA LEU A 59 17.23 6.76 -5.71
C LEU A 59 16.34 7.99 -5.81
N TYR A 60 16.84 9.14 -6.24
CA TYR A 60 16.02 10.32 -6.47
C TYR A 60 15.07 10.13 -7.66
N TYR A 61 15.52 9.46 -8.73
CA TYR A 61 14.64 9.11 -9.85
C TYR A 61 13.57 8.12 -9.43
N SER A 62 13.94 7.11 -8.64
CA SER A 62 13.00 6.17 -8.07
C SER A 62 11.97 6.87 -7.16
N ALA A 63 12.42 7.74 -6.26
CA ALA A 63 11.54 8.50 -5.39
C ALA A 63 10.55 9.37 -6.19
N ALA A 64 11.02 10.04 -7.25
CA ALA A 64 10.18 10.85 -8.13
C ALA A 64 9.13 10.00 -8.87
N LEU A 65 9.53 8.82 -9.37
CA LEU A 65 8.63 7.91 -10.07
C LEU A 65 7.60 7.29 -9.11
N THR A 66 8.02 6.86 -7.92
CA THR A 66 7.14 6.37 -6.86
C THR A 66 6.15 7.45 -6.42
N LEU A 67 6.60 8.72 -6.31
CA LEU A 67 5.72 9.84 -6.03
C LEU A 67 4.64 10.00 -7.11
N ALA A 68 5.05 9.99 -8.39
CA ALA A 68 4.13 10.14 -9.50
C ALA A 68 3.11 9.00 -9.56
N LEU A 69 3.54 7.75 -9.37
CA LEU A 69 2.68 6.57 -9.44
C LEU A 69 1.77 6.47 -8.20
N LYS A 70 2.35 6.44 -6.98
CA LYS A 70 1.62 6.14 -5.74
C LYS A 70 0.85 7.32 -5.18
N CYS A 71 1.34 8.55 -5.34
CA CYS A 71 0.66 9.73 -4.78
C CYS A 71 -0.29 10.40 -5.77
N PHE A 72 -0.07 10.25 -7.08
CA PHE A 72 -0.93 10.89 -8.09
C PHE A 72 -1.71 9.87 -8.92
N LEU A 73 -1.03 8.98 -9.64
CA LEU A 73 -1.69 8.12 -10.63
C LEU A 73 -2.66 7.13 -9.97
N ILE A 74 -2.20 6.35 -9.00
CA ILE A 74 -3.02 5.30 -8.37
C ILE A 74 -4.21 5.89 -7.60
N PRO A 75 -4.05 6.91 -6.74
CA PRO A 75 -5.19 7.55 -6.09
C PRO A 75 -6.18 8.17 -7.09
N TYR A 76 -5.70 8.78 -8.16
CA TYR A 76 -6.56 9.31 -9.23
C TYR A 76 -7.37 8.21 -9.91
N LEU A 77 -6.73 7.09 -10.28
CA LEU A 77 -7.40 5.94 -10.89
C LEU A 77 -8.44 5.34 -9.94
N LEU A 78 -8.10 5.14 -8.66
CA LEU A 78 -9.02 4.62 -7.65
C LEU A 78 -10.21 5.56 -7.43
N HIS A 79 -9.96 6.86 -7.36
CA HIS A 79 -11.03 7.85 -7.21
C HIS A 79 -11.97 7.85 -8.42
N ARG A 80 -11.42 7.80 -9.63
CA ARG A 80 -12.19 7.70 -10.87
C ARG A 80 -13.00 6.41 -10.93
N LEU A 81 -12.41 5.27 -10.51
CA LEU A 81 -13.08 3.97 -10.44
C LEU A 81 -14.29 4.01 -9.50
N ILE A 82 -14.12 4.53 -8.28
CA ILE A 82 -15.19 4.62 -7.28
C ILE A 82 -16.33 5.50 -7.79
N ASN A 83 -16.02 6.65 -8.38
CA ASN A 83 -17.03 7.57 -8.90
C ASN A 83 -17.83 6.98 -10.08
N ARG A 84 -17.20 6.16 -10.92
CA ARG A 84 -17.89 5.52 -12.06
C ARG A 84 -18.74 4.32 -11.67
N LEU A 85 -18.27 3.51 -10.70
CA LEU A 85 -18.96 2.30 -10.28
C LEU A 85 -20.10 2.55 -9.29
N ASN A 86 -20.34 3.80 -8.91
CA ASN A 86 -21.36 4.18 -7.91
C ASN A 86 -21.27 3.32 -6.63
N VAL A 87 -20.04 2.88 -6.27
CA VAL A 87 -19.78 1.98 -5.15
C VAL A 87 -20.21 2.66 -3.85
N ARG A 88 -20.95 1.96 -3.01
CA ARG A 88 -21.28 2.42 -1.66
C ARG A 88 -19.99 2.76 -0.92
N TRP A 89 -19.96 3.94 -0.31
CA TRP A 89 -18.80 4.52 0.36
C TRP A 89 -18.31 3.73 1.58
N ASP A 90 -19.12 2.78 2.06
CA ASP A 90 -18.84 1.97 3.24
C ASP A 90 -18.06 0.70 2.90
N ILE A 91 -17.03 0.46 3.68
CA ILE A 91 -16.19 -0.72 3.60
C ILE A 91 -16.80 -1.80 4.51
N GLU A 92 -17.22 -2.90 3.91
CA GLU A 92 -17.61 -4.10 4.62
C GLU A 92 -16.38 -4.90 5.06
N THR A 93 -16.34 -5.26 6.34
CA THR A 93 -15.28 -6.11 6.90
C THR A 93 -15.88 -7.45 7.28
N LEU A 94 -15.16 -8.54 6.99
CA LEU A 94 -15.56 -9.89 7.36
C LEU A 94 -15.54 -10.13 8.89
N ILE A 95 -14.71 -9.35 9.58
CA ILE A 95 -14.51 -9.44 11.04
C ILE A 95 -14.70 -8.06 11.65
N ASN A 96 -15.14 -7.99 12.90
CA ASN A 96 -15.32 -6.73 13.62
C ASN A 96 -14.00 -5.97 13.79
N ILE A 97 -14.04 -4.65 13.60
CA ILE A 97 -12.84 -3.79 13.68
C ILE A 97 -12.07 -3.94 15.00
N PRO A 98 -12.69 -3.96 16.19
CA PRO A 98 -11.95 -4.17 17.43
C PRO A 98 -11.14 -5.47 17.44
N THR A 99 -11.70 -6.56 16.93
CA THR A 99 -11.02 -7.85 16.82
C THR A 99 -9.84 -7.77 15.84
N ILE A 100 -10.04 -7.11 14.71
CA ILE A 100 -8.97 -6.87 13.73
C ILE A 100 -7.82 -6.07 14.35
N MET A 101 -8.13 -5.02 15.09
CA MET A 101 -7.12 -4.19 15.78
C MET A 101 -6.35 -4.99 16.84
N LEU A 102 -7.02 -5.85 17.59
CA LEU A 102 -6.38 -6.69 18.60
C LEU A 102 -5.44 -7.72 17.95
N ILE A 103 -5.88 -8.38 16.89
CA ILE A 103 -5.01 -9.28 16.10
C ILE A 103 -3.84 -8.48 15.50
N GLY A 104 -4.08 -7.26 15.04
CA GLY A 104 -3.03 -6.36 14.53
C GLY A 104 -1.93 -6.08 15.56
N ILE A 105 -2.28 -5.84 16.82
CA ILE A 105 -1.31 -5.67 17.91
C ILE A 105 -0.47 -6.94 18.11
N VAL A 106 -1.13 -8.11 18.11
CA VAL A 106 -0.41 -9.40 18.21
C VAL A 106 0.55 -9.60 17.05
N LEU A 107 0.14 -9.25 15.81
CA LEU A 107 0.98 -9.33 14.63
C LEU A 107 2.19 -8.39 14.72
N VAL A 108 2.04 -7.20 15.29
CA VAL A 108 3.17 -6.28 15.53
C VAL A 108 4.16 -6.89 16.50
N VAL A 109 3.71 -7.41 17.64
CA VAL A 109 4.58 -8.08 18.62
C VAL A 109 5.30 -9.27 17.97
N PHE A 110 4.58 -10.06 17.19
CA PHE A 110 5.15 -11.18 16.45
C PHE A 110 6.22 -10.73 15.44
N SER A 111 5.98 -9.65 14.70
CA SER A 111 6.92 -9.12 13.71
C SER A 111 8.24 -8.67 14.33
N PHE A 112 8.20 -8.02 15.50
CA PHE A 112 9.41 -7.65 16.22
C PHE A 112 10.19 -8.87 16.68
N ASN A 113 9.52 -9.91 17.19
CA ASN A 113 10.18 -11.16 17.55
C ASN A 113 10.83 -11.85 16.34
N LEU A 114 10.17 -11.83 15.19
CA LEU A 114 10.68 -12.39 13.93
C LEU A 114 11.90 -11.59 13.41
N ALA A 115 11.90 -10.27 13.60
CA ALA A 115 12.98 -9.40 13.15
C ALA A 115 14.25 -9.52 13.99
N LEU A 116 14.17 -9.90 15.28
CA LEU A 116 15.29 -9.94 16.20
C LEU A 116 16.50 -10.76 15.70
N PRO A 117 16.35 -12.01 15.22
CA PRO A 117 17.48 -12.79 14.73
C PRO A 117 18.10 -12.19 13.47
N ILE A 118 17.27 -11.63 12.56
CA ILE A 118 17.69 -11.03 11.29
C ILE A 118 18.42 -9.71 11.55
N ALA A 119 17.92 -8.91 12.47
CA ALA A 119 18.50 -7.63 12.84
C ALA A 119 19.92 -7.75 13.41
N LYS A 120 20.27 -8.88 14.04
CA LYS A 120 21.63 -9.14 14.55
C LYS A 120 22.65 -9.29 13.40
N LEU A 121 22.21 -9.72 12.23
CA LEU A 121 23.05 -9.94 11.04
C LEU A 121 23.11 -8.70 10.12
N SER A 122 22.29 -7.70 10.38
CA SER A 122 22.12 -6.53 9.50
C SER A 122 22.90 -5.32 9.97
N ALA A 123 23.16 -4.38 9.07
CA ALA A 123 23.74 -3.07 9.36
C ALA A 123 22.83 -2.23 10.28
N SER A 124 23.40 -1.22 10.94
CA SER A 124 22.75 -0.48 12.03
C SER A 124 21.39 0.14 11.72
N ILE A 125 21.18 0.66 10.49
CA ILE A 125 19.91 1.28 10.07
C ILE A 125 18.79 0.23 9.97
N ALA A 126 19.08 -0.91 9.34
CA ALA A 126 18.10 -1.98 9.15
C ALA A 126 17.62 -2.61 10.46
N ARG A 127 18.43 -2.53 11.54
CA ARG A 127 18.06 -3.11 12.85
C ARG A 127 16.78 -2.50 13.43
N GLY A 128 16.61 -1.17 13.30
CA GLY A 128 15.45 -0.47 13.88
C GLY A 128 14.20 -0.57 13.00
N THR A 129 14.37 -0.60 11.69
CA THR A 129 13.27 -0.47 10.73
C THR A 129 12.68 -1.79 10.25
N LEU A 130 13.46 -2.89 10.30
CA LEU A 130 13.02 -4.19 9.77
C LEU A 130 11.78 -4.73 10.49
N GLY A 131 11.74 -4.65 11.82
CA GLY A 131 10.58 -5.09 12.61
C GLY A 131 9.31 -4.32 12.26
N ILE A 132 9.45 -3.01 12.07
CA ILE A 132 8.35 -2.13 11.68
C ILE A 132 7.89 -2.46 10.24
N ALA A 133 8.83 -2.70 9.33
CA ALA A 133 8.49 -3.06 7.95
C ALA A 133 7.72 -4.39 7.87
N ILE A 134 8.17 -5.42 8.60
CA ILE A 134 7.45 -6.70 8.71
C ILE A 134 6.07 -6.49 9.35
N ALA A 135 5.96 -5.65 10.38
CA ALA A 135 4.68 -5.32 10.99
C ALA A 135 3.72 -4.67 9.99
N CYS A 136 4.17 -3.68 9.24
CA CYS A 136 3.38 -3.01 8.20
C CYS A 136 2.96 -3.99 7.10
N PHE A 137 3.85 -4.90 6.69
CA PHE A 137 3.55 -5.95 5.74
C PHE A 137 2.42 -6.85 6.24
N LEU A 138 2.52 -7.37 7.47
CA LEU A 138 1.52 -8.27 8.05
C LEU A 138 0.17 -7.56 8.28
N LEU A 139 0.17 -6.29 8.72
CA LEU A 139 -1.06 -5.50 8.87
C LEU A 139 -1.74 -5.25 7.53
N SER A 140 -0.99 -4.94 6.50
CA SER A 140 -1.51 -4.71 5.15
C SER A 140 -2.04 -6.01 4.54
N PHE A 141 -1.35 -7.12 4.74
CA PHE A 141 -1.81 -8.46 4.36
C PHE A 141 -3.11 -8.83 5.08
N MET A 142 -3.17 -8.59 6.40
CA MET A 142 -4.39 -8.79 7.18
C MET A 142 -5.54 -7.92 6.66
N MET A 143 -5.27 -6.66 6.31
CA MET A 143 -6.26 -5.79 5.69
C MET A 143 -6.78 -6.41 4.39
N MET A 144 -5.91 -6.92 3.53
CA MET A 144 -6.29 -7.53 2.26
C MET A 144 -7.25 -8.72 2.45
N ILE A 145 -6.99 -9.60 3.41
CA ILE A 145 -7.82 -10.81 3.63
C ILE A 145 -9.12 -10.53 4.43
N THR A 146 -9.19 -9.45 5.21
CA THR A 146 -10.37 -9.13 6.04
C THR A 146 -11.39 -8.24 5.36
N ARG A 147 -11.07 -7.68 4.19
CA ARG A 147 -12.00 -6.84 3.41
C ARG A 147 -12.80 -7.66 2.41
N ALA A 148 -14.12 -7.41 2.37
CA ALA A 148 -15.03 -8.12 1.47
C ALA A 148 -15.04 -7.56 0.03
N LYS A 149 -14.62 -6.28 -0.15
CA LYS A 149 -14.69 -5.58 -1.44
C LYS A 149 -13.33 -5.48 -2.11
N ALA A 150 -13.29 -5.58 -3.44
CA ALA A 150 -12.05 -5.59 -4.24
C ALA A 150 -11.21 -4.31 -4.07
N VAL A 151 -11.81 -3.12 -4.07
CA VAL A 151 -11.06 -1.85 -3.97
C VAL A 151 -10.25 -1.76 -2.67
N PRO A 152 -10.82 -2.00 -1.46
CA PRO A 152 -10.03 -2.06 -0.24
C PRO A 152 -8.96 -3.17 -0.22
N GLN A 153 -9.20 -4.32 -0.87
CA GLN A 153 -8.20 -5.39 -1.00
C GLN A 153 -7.01 -4.93 -1.84
N VAL A 154 -7.26 -4.26 -2.96
CA VAL A 154 -6.21 -3.67 -3.81
C VAL A 154 -5.40 -2.64 -3.02
N ILE A 155 -6.05 -1.77 -2.24
CA ILE A 155 -5.34 -0.80 -1.38
C ILE A 155 -4.50 -1.53 -0.32
N GLY A 156 -5.00 -2.63 0.26
CA GLY A 156 -4.24 -3.49 1.17
C GLY A 156 -2.98 -4.06 0.50
N PHE A 157 -3.11 -4.54 -0.73
CA PHE A 157 -1.98 -5.05 -1.52
C PHE A 157 -0.95 -3.95 -1.80
N LEU A 158 -1.38 -2.77 -2.23
CA LEU A 158 -0.51 -1.62 -2.46
C LEU A 158 0.20 -1.14 -1.18
N SER A 159 -0.49 -1.18 -0.04
CA SER A 159 0.12 -0.88 1.27
C SER A 159 1.15 -1.93 1.68
N MET A 160 0.90 -3.21 1.39
CA MET A 160 1.84 -4.30 1.61
C MET A 160 3.11 -4.11 0.78
N GLU A 161 2.97 -3.72 -0.49
CA GLU A 161 4.07 -3.38 -1.38
C GLU A 161 4.87 -2.17 -0.88
N ASN A 162 4.21 -1.13 -0.34
CA ASN A 162 4.88 0.00 0.32
C ASN A 162 5.76 -0.46 1.49
N ALA A 163 5.28 -1.41 2.30
CA ALA A 163 6.05 -1.97 3.42
C ALA A 163 7.27 -2.77 2.93
N LEU A 164 7.14 -3.55 1.86
CA LEU A 164 8.24 -4.28 1.23
C LEU A 164 9.28 -3.33 0.63
N PHE A 165 8.83 -2.29 -0.07
CA PHE A 165 9.72 -1.29 -0.65
C PHE A 165 10.49 -0.53 0.43
N PHE A 166 9.83 -0.17 1.53
CA PHE A 166 10.46 0.45 2.70
C PHE A 166 11.48 -0.49 3.35
N ALA A 167 11.14 -1.78 3.54
CA ALA A 167 12.07 -2.78 4.05
C ALA A 167 13.31 -2.91 3.19
N ALA A 168 13.10 -3.02 1.88
CA ALA A 168 14.15 -3.22 0.90
C ALA A 168 15.10 -2.00 0.84
N THR A 169 14.56 -0.78 0.72
CA THR A 169 15.38 0.44 0.67
C THR A 169 16.17 0.67 1.97
N SER A 170 15.58 0.34 3.13
CA SER A 170 16.24 0.44 4.43
C SER A 170 17.32 -0.63 4.64
N ALA A 171 17.10 -1.86 4.16
CA ALA A 171 18.03 -2.98 4.35
C ALA A 171 19.20 -2.98 3.36
N THR A 172 18.97 -2.54 2.12
CA THR A 172 19.96 -2.61 1.03
C THR A 172 20.61 -1.28 0.72
N TYR A 173 20.26 -0.21 1.46
CA TYR A 173 20.69 1.15 1.15
C TYR A 173 20.35 1.59 -0.29
N GLY A 174 19.24 1.06 -0.81
CA GLY A 174 18.73 1.43 -2.12
C GLY A 174 19.41 0.72 -3.29
N MET A 175 19.68 -0.58 -3.17
CA MET A 175 20.18 -1.36 -4.31
C MET A 175 19.34 -1.15 -5.56
N PRO A 176 19.94 -0.86 -6.75
CA PRO A 176 19.19 -0.54 -7.97
C PRO A 176 18.16 -1.61 -8.33
N MET A 177 18.52 -2.89 -8.26
CA MET A 177 17.64 -4.02 -8.59
C MET A 177 16.35 -4.05 -7.75
N VAL A 178 16.44 -3.71 -6.47
CA VAL A 178 15.28 -3.69 -5.56
C VAL A 178 14.33 -2.54 -5.92
N VAL A 179 14.90 -1.41 -6.28
CA VAL A 179 14.16 -0.23 -6.72
C VAL A 179 13.45 -0.49 -8.04
N GLU A 180 14.12 -1.10 -9.01
CA GLU A 180 13.54 -1.47 -10.30
C GLU A 180 12.38 -2.48 -10.13
N LEU A 181 12.55 -3.46 -9.25
CA LEU A 181 11.48 -4.42 -8.94
C LEU A 181 10.25 -3.74 -8.34
N GLY A 182 10.44 -2.79 -7.39
CA GLY A 182 9.34 -2.02 -6.80
C GLY A 182 8.58 -1.22 -7.84
N ILE A 183 9.28 -0.54 -8.75
CA ILE A 183 8.67 0.21 -9.85
C ILE A 183 7.90 -0.72 -10.79
N ALA A 184 8.47 -1.87 -11.15
CA ALA A 184 7.80 -2.85 -12.01
C ALA A 184 6.51 -3.37 -11.37
N LEU A 185 6.51 -3.55 -10.05
CA LEU A 185 5.34 -3.98 -9.27
C LEU A 185 4.27 -2.89 -9.23
N ASP A 186 4.64 -1.61 -9.04
CA ASP A 186 3.73 -0.46 -9.11
C ASP A 186 3.04 -0.36 -10.48
N VAL A 187 3.79 -0.54 -11.56
CA VAL A 187 3.24 -0.53 -12.93
C VAL A 187 2.31 -1.72 -13.14
N LEU A 188 2.69 -2.93 -12.69
CA LEU A 188 1.86 -4.13 -12.78
C LEU A 188 0.51 -3.91 -12.07
N VAL A 189 0.54 -3.39 -10.85
CA VAL A 189 -0.69 -3.10 -10.08
C VAL A 189 -1.53 -2.02 -10.77
N GLY A 190 -0.91 -0.98 -11.30
CA GLY A 190 -1.60 0.03 -12.12
C GLY A 190 -2.33 -0.60 -13.31
N VAL A 191 -1.68 -1.51 -14.01
CA VAL A 191 -2.27 -2.25 -15.14
C VAL A 191 -3.42 -3.16 -14.67
N LEU A 192 -3.26 -3.86 -13.53
CA LEU A 192 -4.32 -4.70 -12.96
C LEU A 192 -5.55 -3.88 -12.57
N ILE A 193 -5.37 -2.71 -11.94
CA ILE A 193 -6.46 -1.81 -11.58
C ILE A 193 -7.18 -1.34 -12.85
N LEU A 194 -6.45 -0.95 -13.89
CA LEU A 194 -7.02 -0.57 -15.18
C LEU A 194 -7.74 -1.74 -15.85
N GLY A 195 -7.18 -2.95 -15.78
CA GLY A 195 -7.78 -4.18 -16.31
C GLY A 195 -9.12 -4.50 -15.65
N VAL A 196 -9.16 -4.49 -14.32
CA VAL A 196 -10.40 -4.68 -13.55
C VAL A 196 -11.42 -3.60 -13.89
N PHE A 197 -10.97 -2.36 -14.04
CA PHE A 197 -11.83 -1.24 -14.43
C PHE A 197 -12.43 -1.43 -15.83
N MET A 198 -11.62 -1.84 -16.80
CA MET A 198 -12.09 -2.11 -18.17
C MET A 198 -13.05 -3.29 -18.22
N PHE A 199 -12.78 -4.34 -17.46
CA PHE A 199 -13.66 -5.51 -17.38
C PHE A 199 -15.03 -5.15 -16.78
N GLN A 200 -15.07 -4.40 -15.69
CA GLN A 200 -16.33 -3.97 -15.08
C GLN A 200 -17.12 -2.98 -15.96
N ILE A 201 -16.44 -2.12 -16.72
CA ILE A 201 -17.11 -1.27 -17.70
C ILE A 201 -17.79 -2.14 -18.76
N ARG A 202 -17.08 -3.12 -19.31
CA ARG A 202 -17.62 -4.02 -20.32
C ARG A 202 -18.85 -4.78 -19.82
N GLU A 203 -18.79 -5.32 -18.61
CA GLU A 203 -19.91 -6.06 -18.00
C GLU A 203 -21.15 -5.19 -17.78
N GLN A 204 -20.97 -3.90 -17.44
CA GLN A 204 -22.08 -2.95 -17.35
C GLN A 204 -22.68 -2.59 -18.73
N PHE A 205 -21.87 -2.53 -19.77
CA PHE A 205 -22.36 -2.28 -21.13
C PHE A 205 -23.06 -3.50 -21.73
N ASP A 206 -22.58 -4.71 -21.46
CA ASP A 206 -23.24 -5.95 -21.88
C ASP A 206 -24.60 -6.15 -21.16
N SER A 207 -24.77 -5.62 -19.94
CA SER A 207 -26.05 -5.63 -19.22
C SER A 207 -27.05 -4.56 -19.69
N LEU A 208 -26.60 -3.58 -20.47
CA LEU A 208 -27.43 -2.57 -21.14
C LEU A 208 -27.87 -2.99 -22.54
N ASP A 209 -27.59 -4.22 -22.95
CA ASP A 209 -28.05 -4.75 -24.20
C ASP A 209 -29.58 -4.90 -24.14
N ILE A 210 -30.25 -4.04 -24.94
CA ILE A 210 -31.71 -3.84 -25.00
C ILE A 210 -32.46 -5.11 -25.45
N SER A 211 -31.73 -6.14 -25.91
CA SER A 211 -32.31 -7.42 -26.36
C SER A 211 -33.08 -8.16 -25.25
N HIS A 212 -32.80 -7.88 -23.97
CA HIS A 212 -33.59 -8.39 -22.86
C HIS A 212 -34.92 -7.67 -22.63
N LEU A 213 -35.06 -6.43 -23.09
CA LEU A 213 -36.31 -5.66 -22.99
C LEU A 213 -37.29 -6.00 -24.14
N GLU A 214 -36.79 -6.48 -25.26
CA GLU A 214 -37.65 -6.97 -26.36
C GLU A 214 -38.40 -8.25 -26.01
N LYS A 215 -37.82 -9.12 -25.21
CA LYS A 215 -38.46 -10.38 -24.74
C LYS A 215 -39.60 -10.17 -23.74
N LEU A 216 -39.70 -9.00 -23.12
CA LEU A 216 -40.80 -8.66 -22.21
C LEU A 216 -41.99 -8.01 -22.90
N LYS A 217 -41.96 -7.82 -24.22
CA LYS A 217 -43.02 -7.16 -25.00
C LYS A 217 -43.83 -8.15 -25.87
N GLU A 218 -43.53 -9.44 -25.81
CA GLU A 218 -44.24 -10.51 -26.57
C GLU A 218 -45.15 -11.40 -25.71
N ASP A 219 -45.50 -10.98 -24.46
CA ASP A 219 -46.58 -11.58 -23.65
C ASP A 219 -47.74 -10.51 -23.43
#